data_cf00017e43731bcf58a9d3508a2cc281
#
_entry.id   cf00017e43731bcf58a9d3508a2cc281
#
_cell.length_a   1.000
_cell.length_b   1.000
_cell.length_c   1.000
_cell.angle_alpha   90.00
_cell.angle_beta   90.00
_cell.angle_gamma   90.00
#
_symmetry.space_group_name_H-M   'P 1'
#
loop_
_entity.id
_entity.type
_entity.pdbx_description
1 polymer ?
#
loop_
_entity_poly.entity_id
_entity_poly.type
_entity_poly.pdbx_seq_one_letter_code
_entity_poly.pdbx_strand_id
1 'polypeptide(L)'
;MNEIPIKELELIIRNFLASEELKKMQLGDNYYKGKHDILNRVRKVIGQDGNLVPAANLTNNKIVDNMFASAVDQKADYLLSKTPSLSSKDENTIKDLNKIFNSKFFKLLHSIGKGTYLNGIAFLYIYYNEKSEFSFKKFKGTEVIPIWKDNEHTELDYIIRVYKTKKFTGYDYKEITNVEVYTLNGIDYYTWNNGLSPLIKHENYMKVVDKEFNWEYLPVIPFKVDETELPLIMKVKSIQDAINEVISDFKNNMDDNSRTTILVVKNYNGQGGTLRHNMNLYGYIPVGSDGGVDTLTIEVNAGNYESILKILKKSFIENAKAFDAKSDKLQGNVNQMNIQSMYSDIDLDATALEREFKDSLKIVLWFVKQHLKANFNEDDIDIIFNKDILINESQAIEDCQKSVGIISTETIVAQHPWVNDSKAELEKIKKEKDNSVEEIDEVYEGHNHEQ
;
A
#
# COMPACT_ATOMS: atom_id res chain seq x y z
N MET A 1 -6.94 24.39 -27.57
CA MET A 1 -5.67 23.68 -27.71
C MET A 1 -5.57 23.21 -29.14
N ASN A 2 -4.40 23.30 -29.78
CA ASN A 2 -4.16 22.65 -31.07
C ASN A 2 -4.20 21.14 -30.84
N GLU A 3 -4.68 20.37 -31.83
CA GLU A 3 -4.61 18.92 -31.82
C GLU A 3 -3.17 18.45 -31.58
N ILE A 4 -2.96 17.56 -30.61
CA ILE A 4 -1.63 17.03 -30.32
C ILE A 4 -1.22 16.12 -31.50
N PRO A 5 -0.06 16.35 -32.14
CA PRO A 5 0.34 15.54 -33.29
C PRO A 5 0.49 14.07 -32.91
N ILE A 6 -0.04 13.16 -33.73
CA ILE A 6 0.06 11.70 -33.50
C ILE A 6 1.50 11.23 -33.30
N LYS A 7 2.46 11.83 -34.02
CA LYS A 7 3.89 11.50 -33.87
C LYS A 7 4.45 11.87 -32.50
N GLU A 8 3.96 12.96 -31.90
CA GLU A 8 4.35 13.39 -30.56
C GLU A 8 3.81 12.42 -29.51
N LEU A 9 2.50 12.08 -29.58
CA LEU A 9 1.89 11.08 -28.72
C LEU A 9 2.62 9.73 -28.81
N GLU A 10 2.96 9.30 -30.02
CA GLU A 10 3.71 8.05 -30.24
C GLU A 10 5.09 8.07 -29.60
N LEU A 11 5.82 9.19 -29.69
CA LEU A 11 7.12 9.34 -29.08
C LEU A 11 7.03 9.31 -27.55
N ILE A 12 6.08 10.03 -26.96
CA ILE A 12 5.84 10.06 -25.51
C ILE A 12 5.52 8.65 -25.01
N ILE A 13 4.59 7.93 -25.63
CA ILE A 13 4.22 6.57 -25.25
C ILE A 13 5.43 5.62 -25.34
N ARG A 14 6.19 5.69 -26.43
CA ARG A 14 7.37 4.85 -26.62
C ARG A 14 8.43 5.10 -25.53
N ASN A 15 8.69 6.37 -25.24
CA ASN A 15 9.65 6.75 -24.20
C ASN A 15 9.18 6.26 -22.82
N PHE A 16 7.91 6.43 -22.47
CA PHE A 16 7.38 5.94 -21.22
C PHE A 16 7.48 4.42 -21.07
N LEU A 17 7.10 3.67 -22.12
CA LEU A 17 7.16 2.21 -22.09
C LEU A 17 8.58 1.66 -21.92
N ALA A 18 9.60 2.45 -22.27
CA ALA A 18 11.01 2.13 -22.07
C ALA A 18 11.62 2.77 -20.81
N SER A 19 10.89 3.62 -20.09
CA SER A 19 11.43 4.45 -19.01
C SER A 19 11.80 3.67 -17.76
N GLU A 20 12.74 4.22 -17.00
CA GLU A 20 13.10 3.70 -15.68
C GLU A 20 11.98 3.93 -14.64
N GLU A 21 11.18 5.00 -14.81
CA GLU A 21 10.04 5.32 -13.95
C GLU A 21 9.01 4.18 -14.01
N LEU A 22 8.61 3.76 -15.21
CA LEU A 22 7.69 2.63 -15.37
C LEU A 22 8.25 1.34 -14.76
N LYS A 23 9.55 1.07 -14.93
CA LYS A 23 10.20 -0.10 -14.34
C LYS A 23 10.17 -0.06 -12.81
N LYS A 24 10.40 1.10 -12.18
CA LYS A 24 10.29 1.28 -10.72
C LYS A 24 8.86 1.02 -10.23
N MET A 25 7.85 1.56 -10.92
CA MET A 25 6.44 1.32 -10.61
C MET A 25 6.07 -0.16 -10.73
N GLN A 26 6.47 -0.82 -11.83
CA GLN A 26 6.24 -2.25 -12.04
C GLN A 26 6.93 -3.12 -11.01
N LEU A 27 8.11 -2.70 -10.55
CA LEU A 27 8.84 -3.37 -9.47
C LEU A 27 8.04 -3.35 -8.16
N GLY A 28 7.46 -2.21 -7.78
CA GLY A 28 6.56 -2.10 -6.64
C GLY A 28 5.37 -3.06 -6.75
N ASP A 29 4.69 -3.07 -7.90
CA ASP A 29 3.58 -3.99 -8.17
C ASP A 29 3.99 -5.48 -8.08
N ASN A 30 5.18 -5.82 -8.60
CA ASN A 30 5.68 -7.20 -8.58
C ASN A 30 6.03 -7.66 -7.18
N TYR A 31 6.76 -6.85 -6.41
CA TYR A 31 7.14 -7.18 -5.04
C TYR A 31 5.93 -7.30 -4.12
N TYR A 32 4.95 -6.42 -4.26
CA TYR A 32 3.68 -6.53 -3.52
C TYR A 32 2.98 -7.87 -3.77
N LYS A 33 3.01 -8.37 -5.01
CA LYS A 33 2.43 -9.67 -5.41
C LYS A 33 3.30 -10.88 -5.07
N GLY A 34 4.41 -10.68 -4.36
CA GLY A 34 5.34 -11.75 -4.01
C GLY A 34 6.27 -12.19 -5.15
N LYS A 35 6.35 -11.43 -6.25
CA LYS A 35 7.27 -11.70 -7.37
C LYS A 35 8.61 -11.03 -7.14
N HIS A 36 9.36 -11.54 -6.16
CA HIS A 36 10.66 -11.02 -5.78
C HIS A 36 11.78 -11.63 -6.63
N ASP A 37 12.91 -10.93 -6.71
CA ASP A 37 14.07 -11.34 -7.52
C ASP A 37 14.65 -12.69 -7.08
N ILE A 38 14.52 -13.07 -5.82
CA ILE A 38 14.94 -14.38 -5.28
C ILE A 38 14.32 -15.55 -6.06
N LEU A 39 13.13 -15.40 -6.62
CA LEU A 39 12.46 -16.45 -7.40
C LEU A 39 13.21 -16.79 -8.70
N ASN A 40 14.03 -15.87 -9.20
CA ASN A 40 14.86 -16.04 -10.39
C ASN A 40 16.28 -16.53 -10.05
N ARG A 41 16.60 -16.69 -8.75
CA ARG A 41 17.92 -17.11 -8.29
C ARG A 41 18.25 -18.51 -8.79
N VAL A 42 19.47 -18.67 -9.32
CA VAL A 42 20.07 -19.96 -9.65
C VAL A 42 21.33 -20.12 -8.81
N ARG A 43 21.39 -21.17 -8.00
CA ARG A 43 22.58 -21.48 -7.21
C ARG A 43 23.68 -21.98 -8.15
N LYS A 44 24.87 -21.42 -8.03
CA LYS A 44 26.02 -21.74 -8.90
C LYS A 44 27.18 -22.25 -8.06
N VAL A 45 27.99 -23.12 -8.64
CA VAL A 45 29.26 -23.64 -8.10
C VAL A 45 30.37 -23.45 -9.12
N ILE A 46 31.62 -23.47 -8.66
CA ILE A 46 32.79 -23.46 -9.55
C ILE A 46 32.87 -24.83 -10.23
N GLY A 47 32.75 -24.85 -11.55
CA GLY A 47 32.95 -26.03 -12.38
C GLY A 47 34.44 -26.44 -12.51
N GLN A 48 34.70 -27.57 -13.18
CA GLN A 48 36.05 -28.09 -13.37
C GLN A 48 36.96 -27.16 -14.16
N ASP A 49 36.38 -26.32 -15.00
CA ASP A 49 37.03 -25.30 -15.81
C ASP A 49 37.19 -23.93 -15.13
N GLY A 50 36.86 -23.83 -13.83
CA GLY A 50 36.91 -22.61 -13.04
C GLY A 50 35.74 -21.65 -13.27
N ASN A 51 34.83 -21.95 -14.19
CA ASN A 51 33.67 -21.12 -14.47
C ASN A 51 32.50 -21.43 -13.51
N LEU A 52 31.61 -20.43 -13.28
CA LEU A 52 30.41 -20.64 -12.48
C LEU A 52 29.35 -21.39 -13.30
N VAL A 53 28.98 -22.59 -12.86
CA VAL A 53 27.95 -23.43 -13.46
C VAL A 53 26.78 -23.65 -12.50
N PRO A 54 25.55 -23.87 -12.99
CA PRO A 54 24.40 -24.18 -12.12
C PRO A 54 24.65 -25.47 -11.32
N ALA A 55 24.37 -25.44 -10.02
CA ALA A 55 24.55 -26.57 -9.11
C ALA A 55 23.29 -27.43 -9.09
N ALA A 56 23.20 -28.42 -9.99
CA ALA A 56 22.04 -29.28 -10.10
C ALA A 56 21.84 -30.25 -8.89
N ASN A 57 22.91 -30.49 -8.13
CA ASN A 57 22.94 -31.40 -6.98
C ASN A 57 22.73 -30.73 -5.62
N LEU A 58 22.67 -29.41 -5.55
CA LEU A 58 22.42 -28.65 -4.33
C LEU A 58 20.99 -28.13 -4.29
N THR A 59 20.47 -28.00 -3.09
CA THR A 59 19.15 -27.42 -2.89
C THR A 59 19.15 -25.93 -3.27
N ASN A 60 18.08 -25.48 -3.89
CA ASN A 60 17.92 -24.07 -4.29
C ASN A 60 16.54 -23.56 -3.84
N ASN A 61 16.38 -23.43 -2.53
CA ASN A 61 15.18 -22.85 -1.94
C ASN A 61 15.08 -21.38 -2.30
N LYS A 62 13.87 -20.91 -2.58
CA LYS A 62 13.56 -19.55 -2.99
C LYS A 62 12.41 -19.07 -2.12
N ILE A 63 12.73 -18.60 -0.92
CA ILE A 63 11.76 -18.19 0.09
C ILE A 63 11.54 -16.68 -0.01
N VAL A 64 10.28 -16.28 -0.07
CA VAL A 64 9.87 -14.89 -0.05
C VAL A 64 9.26 -14.59 1.32
N ASP A 65 9.92 -13.73 2.11
CA ASP A 65 9.35 -13.09 3.30
C ASP A 65 8.88 -11.70 2.90
N ASN A 66 7.61 -11.56 2.51
CA ASN A 66 7.11 -10.34 1.88
C ASN A 66 6.78 -9.25 2.91
N MET A 67 7.81 -8.70 3.54
CA MET A 67 7.67 -7.55 4.44
C MET A 67 7.22 -6.28 3.72
N PHE A 68 7.57 -6.16 2.43
CA PHE A 68 7.15 -5.03 1.62
C PHE A 68 5.63 -4.91 1.50
N ALA A 69 4.94 -6.01 1.18
CA ALA A 69 3.48 -6.01 1.10
C ALA A 69 2.85 -5.64 2.45
N SER A 70 3.37 -6.20 3.55
CA SER A 70 2.91 -5.88 4.89
C SER A 70 3.09 -4.39 5.24
N ALA A 71 4.23 -3.79 4.87
CA ALA A 71 4.48 -2.38 5.09
C ALA A 71 3.54 -1.48 4.27
N VAL A 72 3.29 -1.80 2.99
CA VAL A 72 2.34 -1.06 2.14
C VAL A 72 0.93 -1.12 2.71
N ASP A 73 0.47 -2.31 3.13
CA ASP A 73 -0.84 -2.48 3.73
C ASP A 73 -0.95 -1.68 5.03
N GLN A 74 0.01 -1.82 5.93
CA GLN A 74 0.03 -1.13 7.21
C GLN A 74 0.00 0.40 7.06
N LYS A 75 0.79 0.97 6.14
CA LYS A 75 0.85 2.41 5.90
C LYS A 75 -0.45 2.95 5.30
N ALA A 76 -1.04 2.22 4.35
CA ALA A 76 -2.32 2.60 3.78
C ALA A 76 -3.46 2.47 4.79
N ASP A 77 -3.47 1.39 5.59
CA ASP A 77 -4.47 1.15 6.61
C ASP A 77 -4.36 2.17 7.76
N TYR A 78 -3.16 2.60 8.12
CA TYR A 78 -2.95 3.59 9.19
C TYR A 78 -3.69 4.91 8.94
N LEU A 79 -3.69 5.41 7.70
CA LEU A 79 -4.34 6.67 7.34
C LEU A 79 -5.77 6.49 6.79
N LEU A 80 -6.04 5.39 6.07
CA LEU A 80 -7.22 5.25 5.21
C LEU A 80 -8.15 4.09 5.60
N SER A 81 -7.87 3.34 6.69
CA SER A 81 -8.79 2.29 7.19
C SER A 81 -10.05 2.87 7.78
N LYS A 82 -9.94 3.97 8.51
CA LYS A 82 -11.09 4.71 9.04
C LYS A 82 -11.58 5.72 8.01
N THR A 83 -12.90 5.83 7.92
CA THR A 83 -13.53 6.80 7.01
C THR A 83 -13.17 8.22 7.42
N PRO A 84 -12.58 9.04 6.53
CA PRO A 84 -12.39 10.47 6.79
C PRO A 84 -13.71 11.16 7.05
N SER A 85 -13.69 12.14 7.94
CA SER A 85 -14.85 13.00 8.26
C SER A 85 -14.77 14.28 7.46
N LEU A 86 -15.92 14.78 6.99
CA LEU A 86 -16.05 16.09 6.38
C LEU A 86 -16.66 17.05 7.38
N SER A 87 -16.08 18.24 7.49
CA SER A 87 -16.57 19.31 8.37
C SER A 87 -16.74 20.60 7.59
N SER A 88 -17.82 21.33 7.82
CA SER A 88 -18.12 22.64 7.28
C SER A 88 -19.07 23.38 8.20
N LYS A 89 -19.15 24.70 8.06
CA LYS A 89 -20.13 25.55 8.78
C LYS A 89 -21.58 25.30 8.31
N ASP A 90 -21.76 24.80 7.09
CA ASP A 90 -23.07 24.48 6.52
C ASP A 90 -23.35 22.98 6.59
N GLU A 91 -24.25 22.57 7.49
CA GLU A 91 -24.67 21.17 7.66
C GLU A 91 -25.38 20.60 6.43
N ASN A 92 -26.05 21.40 5.61
CA ASN A 92 -26.73 20.89 4.42
C ASN A 92 -25.73 20.50 3.36
N THR A 93 -24.67 21.31 3.17
CA THR A 93 -23.56 20.98 2.30
C THR A 93 -22.91 19.63 2.70
N ILE A 94 -22.69 19.39 4.00
CA ILE A 94 -22.14 18.12 4.49
C ILE A 94 -23.06 16.94 4.17
N LYS A 95 -24.38 17.10 4.36
CA LYS A 95 -25.35 16.02 4.01
C LYS A 95 -25.30 15.65 2.53
N ASP A 96 -25.15 16.61 1.65
CA ASP A 96 -25.07 16.36 0.20
C ASP A 96 -23.73 15.76 -0.20
N LEU A 97 -22.63 16.24 0.38
CA LEU A 97 -21.30 15.66 0.18
C LEU A 97 -21.24 14.19 0.63
N ASN A 98 -21.82 13.84 1.77
CA ASN A 98 -21.85 12.47 2.29
C ASN A 98 -22.63 11.49 1.40
N LYS A 99 -23.54 11.95 0.54
CA LYS A 99 -24.19 11.10 -0.47
C LYS A 99 -23.21 10.65 -1.55
N ILE A 100 -22.26 11.50 -1.90
CA ILE A 100 -21.22 11.25 -2.91
C ILE A 100 -20.02 10.54 -2.30
N PHE A 101 -19.50 11.05 -1.19
CA PHE A 101 -18.41 10.46 -0.43
C PHE A 101 -18.91 9.33 0.48
N ASN A 102 -19.41 8.28 -0.14
CA ASN A 102 -19.94 7.11 0.54
C ASN A 102 -18.86 6.02 0.72
N SER A 103 -19.23 4.88 1.30
CA SER A 103 -18.32 3.76 1.55
C SER A 103 -17.62 3.24 0.28
N LYS A 104 -18.24 3.33 -0.90
CA LYS A 104 -17.61 2.93 -2.17
C LYS A 104 -16.47 3.88 -2.55
N PHE A 105 -16.69 5.19 -2.37
CA PHE A 105 -15.64 6.19 -2.60
C PHE A 105 -14.46 5.98 -1.65
N PHE A 106 -14.70 5.81 -0.36
CA PHE A 106 -13.61 5.61 0.61
C PHE A 106 -12.87 4.28 0.41
N LYS A 107 -13.55 3.22 -0.01
CA LYS A 107 -12.88 1.99 -0.46
C LYS A 107 -11.97 2.24 -1.67
N LEU A 108 -12.40 3.08 -2.61
CA LEU A 108 -11.60 3.46 -3.77
C LEU A 108 -10.41 4.31 -3.34
N LEU A 109 -10.60 5.29 -2.46
CA LEU A 109 -9.57 6.16 -1.90
C LEU A 109 -8.48 5.34 -1.18
N HIS A 110 -8.87 4.35 -0.38
CA HIS A 110 -7.95 3.41 0.25
C HIS A 110 -7.14 2.63 -0.81
N SER A 111 -7.80 2.15 -1.87
CA SER A 111 -7.10 1.49 -2.98
C SER A 111 -6.14 2.44 -3.70
N ILE A 112 -6.48 3.73 -3.83
CA ILE A 112 -5.59 4.75 -4.38
C ILE A 112 -4.37 4.90 -3.48
N GLY A 113 -4.54 5.01 -2.14
CA GLY A 113 -3.44 5.11 -1.19
C GLY A 113 -2.47 3.92 -1.26
N LYS A 114 -2.96 2.69 -1.39
CA LYS A 114 -2.08 1.55 -1.70
C LYS A 114 -1.32 1.74 -3.02
N GLY A 115 -2.01 2.28 -4.04
CA GLY A 115 -1.41 2.55 -5.34
C GLY A 115 -0.30 3.60 -5.29
N THR A 116 -0.43 4.62 -4.47
CA THR A 116 0.62 5.64 -4.30
C THR A 116 1.88 5.06 -3.67
N TYR A 117 1.77 4.21 -2.65
CA TYR A 117 2.95 3.52 -2.09
C TYR A 117 3.60 2.55 -3.07
N LEU A 118 2.80 1.90 -3.95
CA LEU A 118 3.33 0.95 -4.93
C LEU A 118 3.99 1.62 -6.13
N ASN A 119 3.43 2.72 -6.62
CA ASN A 119 3.82 3.35 -7.88
C ASN A 119 4.36 4.78 -7.72
N GLY A 120 4.37 5.35 -6.50
CA GLY A 120 4.69 6.76 -6.24
C GLY A 120 3.51 7.70 -6.49
N ILE A 121 2.68 7.38 -7.48
CA ILE A 121 1.51 8.13 -7.90
C ILE A 121 0.38 7.19 -8.33
N ALA A 122 -0.86 7.58 -8.09
CA ALA A 122 -2.07 6.93 -8.60
C ALA A 122 -3.08 7.99 -9.01
N PHE A 123 -4.09 7.64 -9.79
CA PHE A 123 -5.01 8.62 -10.34
C PHE A 123 -6.46 8.25 -10.06
N LEU A 124 -7.27 9.25 -9.80
CA LEU A 124 -8.72 9.17 -9.69
C LEU A 124 -9.35 9.77 -10.95
N TYR A 125 -10.12 8.98 -11.68
CA TYR A 125 -10.91 9.45 -12.82
C TYR A 125 -12.35 9.66 -12.41
N ILE A 126 -12.89 10.84 -12.72
CA ILE A 126 -14.28 11.26 -12.47
C ILE A 126 -15.03 11.21 -13.79
N TYR A 127 -16.17 10.52 -13.81
CA TYR A 127 -16.97 10.35 -15.04
C TYR A 127 -18.45 10.12 -14.72
N TYR A 128 -19.30 10.25 -15.73
CA TYR A 128 -20.67 9.77 -15.68
C TYR A 128 -20.75 8.38 -16.31
N ASN A 129 -21.33 7.43 -15.55
CA ASN A 129 -21.49 6.07 -16.05
C ASN A 129 -22.66 5.96 -17.09
N GLU A 130 -22.88 4.76 -17.64
CA GLU A 130 -23.94 4.50 -18.63
C GLU A 130 -25.36 4.86 -18.13
N LYS A 131 -25.53 4.94 -16.81
CA LYS A 131 -26.79 5.37 -16.14
C LYS A 131 -26.82 6.86 -15.84
N SER A 132 -25.84 7.63 -16.33
CA SER A 132 -25.67 9.04 -16.04
C SER A 132 -25.43 9.34 -14.55
N GLU A 133 -24.90 8.37 -13.77
CA GLU A 133 -24.53 8.55 -12.37
C GLU A 133 -23.09 9.05 -12.27
N PHE A 134 -22.87 10.05 -11.42
CA PHE A 134 -21.53 10.57 -11.11
C PHE A 134 -20.72 9.49 -10.42
N SER A 135 -19.59 9.13 -10.99
CA SER A 135 -18.85 7.93 -10.67
C SER A 135 -17.35 8.17 -10.64
N PHE A 136 -16.66 7.32 -9.89
CA PHE A 136 -15.21 7.38 -9.70
C PHE A 136 -14.53 6.08 -10.12
N LYS A 137 -13.35 6.18 -10.70
CA LYS A 137 -12.55 5.04 -11.11
C LYS A 137 -11.07 5.30 -10.83
N LYS A 138 -10.37 4.30 -10.30
CA LYS A 138 -8.91 4.36 -10.14
C LYS A 138 -8.22 4.02 -11.45
N PHE A 139 -7.19 4.80 -11.81
CA PHE A 139 -6.16 4.40 -12.76
C PHE A 139 -4.86 4.15 -12.01
N LYS A 140 -4.10 3.14 -12.44
CA LYS A 140 -2.80 2.83 -11.84
C LYS A 140 -1.72 3.76 -12.38
N GLY A 141 -0.73 4.09 -11.57
CA GLY A 141 0.44 4.84 -12.02
C GLY A 141 1.12 4.21 -13.23
N THR A 142 1.20 2.87 -13.28
CA THR A 142 1.79 2.13 -14.40
C THR A 142 1.01 2.21 -15.73
N GLU A 143 -0.21 2.72 -15.72
CA GLU A 143 -1.07 2.86 -16.90
C GLU A 143 -1.17 4.31 -17.39
N VAL A 144 -0.71 5.29 -16.62
CA VAL A 144 -0.93 6.72 -16.88
C VAL A 144 0.38 7.45 -17.10
N ILE A 145 0.44 8.24 -18.15
CA ILE A 145 1.53 9.16 -18.47
C ILE A 145 0.99 10.57 -18.24
N PRO A 146 1.31 11.19 -17.10
CA PRO A 146 0.94 12.59 -16.87
C PRO A 146 1.86 13.50 -17.66
N ILE A 147 1.29 14.50 -18.34
CA ILE A 147 2.03 15.59 -18.95
C ILE A 147 1.75 16.83 -18.14
N TRP A 148 2.80 17.33 -17.51
CA TRP A 148 2.73 18.48 -16.62
C TRP A 148 3.05 19.77 -17.36
N LYS A 149 2.43 20.89 -16.92
CA LYS A 149 2.76 22.22 -17.41
C LYS A 149 4.01 22.79 -16.75
N ASP A 150 4.36 22.28 -15.57
CA ASP A 150 5.43 22.75 -14.71
C ASP A 150 6.34 21.62 -14.24
N ASN A 151 7.55 21.95 -13.78
CA ASN A 151 8.53 20.97 -13.29
C ASN A 151 8.22 20.47 -11.88
N GLU A 152 7.42 21.16 -11.12
CA GLU A 152 6.98 20.82 -9.77
C GLU A 152 5.81 19.85 -9.77
N HIS A 153 5.30 19.50 -10.96
CA HIS A 153 4.16 18.60 -11.15
C HIS A 153 2.88 19.09 -10.45
N THR A 154 2.62 20.40 -10.46
CA THR A 154 1.44 20.99 -9.82
C THR A 154 0.23 21.05 -10.74
N GLU A 155 0.43 21.29 -12.04
CA GLU A 155 -0.62 21.44 -13.03
C GLU A 155 -0.48 20.45 -14.18
N LEU A 156 -1.54 19.69 -14.45
CA LEU A 156 -1.61 18.79 -15.60
C LEU A 156 -2.00 19.55 -16.87
N ASP A 157 -1.29 19.29 -17.97
CA ASP A 157 -1.68 19.75 -19.31
C ASP A 157 -2.64 18.77 -19.97
N TYR A 158 -2.24 17.51 -20.05
CA TYR A 158 -3.07 16.39 -20.51
C TYR A 158 -2.54 15.06 -19.97
N ILE A 159 -3.29 13.98 -20.16
CA ILE A 159 -2.95 12.66 -19.69
C ILE A 159 -3.10 11.64 -20.80
N ILE A 160 -2.12 10.73 -20.92
CA ILE A 160 -2.21 9.58 -21.80
C ILE A 160 -2.34 8.33 -20.92
N ARG A 161 -3.39 7.55 -21.12
CA ARG A 161 -3.56 6.27 -20.45
C ARG A 161 -3.32 5.13 -21.44
N VAL A 162 -2.38 4.24 -21.09
CA VAL A 162 -2.03 3.05 -21.88
C VAL A 162 -2.32 1.80 -21.06
N TYR A 163 -3.27 0.99 -21.49
CA TYR A 163 -3.68 -0.20 -20.74
C TYR A 163 -4.10 -1.34 -21.67
N LYS A 164 -4.02 -2.57 -21.15
CA LYS A 164 -4.33 -3.77 -21.90
C LYS A 164 -5.69 -4.32 -21.54
N THR A 165 -6.45 -4.74 -22.58
CA THR A 165 -7.71 -5.46 -22.44
C THR A 165 -7.66 -6.77 -23.23
N LYS A 166 -8.39 -7.78 -22.75
CA LYS A 166 -8.55 -9.04 -23.47
C LYS A 166 -9.90 -9.02 -24.19
N LYS A 167 -9.88 -9.15 -25.51
CA LYS A 167 -11.09 -9.26 -26.34
C LYS A 167 -11.23 -10.69 -26.84
N PHE A 168 -12.40 -11.29 -26.63
CA PHE A 168 -12.73 -12.61 -27.16
C PHE A 168 -12.94 -12.55 -28.67
N THR A 169 -12.25 -13.43 -29.40
CA THR A 169 -12.28 -13.46 -30.88
C THR A 169 -13.06 -14.65 -31.43
N GLY A 170 -13.88 -15.32 -30.61
CA GLY A 170 -14.67 -16.49 -30.95
C GLY A 170 -13.99 -17.83 -30.64
N TYR A 171 -12.68 -17.91 -30.65
CA TYR A 171 -11.89 -19.10 -30.29
C TYR A 171 -10.79 -18.85 -29.29
N ASP A 172 -10.31 -17.61 -29.17
CA ASP A 172 -9.20 -17.24 -28.27
C ASP A 172 -9.35 -15.79 -27.79
N TYR A 173 -8.55 -15.41 -26.78
CA TYR A 173 -8.48 -14.04 -26.29
C TYR A 173 -7.30 -13.30 -26.93
N LYS A 174 -7.60 -12.24 -27.66
CA LYS A 174 -6.59 -11.32 -28.17
C LYS A 174 -6.37 -10.19 -27.16
N GLU A 175 -5.13 -9.96 -26.75
CA GLU A 175 -4.74 -8.81 -25.95
C GLU A 175 -4.65 -7.57 -26.86
N ILE A 176 -5.37 -6.52 -26.50
CA ILE A 176 -5.36 -5.23 -27.19
C ILE A 176 -4.83 -4.19 -26.22
N THR A 177 -3.82 -3.42 -26.64
CA THR A 177 -3.34 -2.26 -25.91
C THR A 177 -4.14 -1.05 -26.36
N ASN A 178 -4.94 -0.50 -25.44
CA ASN A 178 -5.73 0.71 -25.68
C ASN A 178 -4.93 1.92 -25.21
N VAL A 179 -5.14 3.04 -25.91
CA VAL A 179 -4.60 4.34 -25.57
C VAL A 179 -5.75 5.34 -25.52
N GLU A 180 -5.86 6.04 -24.40
CA GLU A 180 -6.83 7.11 -24.17
C GLU A 180 -6.07 8.39 -23.87
N VAL A 181 -6.37 9.47 -24.57
CA VAL A 181 -5.77 10.79 -24.35
C VAL A 181 -6.84 11.71 -23.78
N TYR A 182 -6.63 12.14 -22.55
CA TYR A 182 -7.55 13.01 -21.81
C TYR A 182 -7.06 14.46 -21.92
N THR A 183 -7.86 15.31 -22.52
CA THR A 183 -7.60 16.74 -22.67
C THR A 183 -8.78 17.56 -22.14
N LEU A 184 -8.68 18.86 -22.09
CA LEU A 184 -9.83 19.72 -21.76
C LEU A 184 -10.97 19.66 -22.81
N ASN A 185 -10.68 19.16 -24.01
CA ASN A 185 -11.65 19.03 -25.09
C ASN A 185 -12.36 17.66 -25.11
N GLY A 186 -12.00 16.73 -24.23
CA GLY A 186 -12.58 15.39 -24.17
C GLY A 186 -11.52 14.29 -24.21
N ILE A 187 -11.93 13.11 -24.67
CA ILE A 187 -11.13 11.89 -24.69
C ILE A 187 -10.97 11.42 -26.14
N ASP A 188 -9.73 11.24 -26.55
CA ASP A 188 -9.37 10.63 -27.82
C ASP A 188 -8.95 9.17 -27.62
N TYR A 189 -9.52 8.27 -28.41
CA TYR A 189 -9.28 6.82 -28.32
C TYR A 189 -8.42 6.31 -29.47
N TYR A 190 -7.39 5.57 -29.10
CA TYR A 190 -6.44 4.93 -30.02
C TYR A 190 -6.14 3.50 -29.57
N THR A 191 -5.42 2.76 -30.41
CA THR A 191 -4.78 1.49 -30.04
C THR A 191 -3.28 1.55 -30.32
N TRP A 192 -2.52 0.75 -29.56
CA TRP A 192 -1.08 0.65 -29.71
C TRP A 192 -0.67 -0.73 -30.22
N ASN A 193 0.05 -0.76 -31.33
CA ASN A 193 0.65 -1.96 -31.88
C ASN A 193 1.97 -1.60 -32.57
N ASN A 194 3.05 -1.47 -31.80
CA ASN A 194 4.37 -0.96 -32.20
C ASN A 194 4.33 0.46 -32.80
N GLY A 195 3.21 1.13 -32.71
CA GLY A 195 2.91 2.48 -33.13
C GLY A 195 1.47 2.83 -32.77
N LEU A 196 1.12 4.11 -32.80
CA LEU A 196 -0.23 4.58 -32.51
C LEU A 196 -1.12 4.45 -33.74
N SER A 197 -2.33 3.91 -33.57
CA SER A 197 -3.34 3.87 -34.63
C SER A 197 -3.80 5.28 -35.05
N PRO A 198 -4.47 5.47 -36.18
CA PRO A 198 -5.29 6.66 -36.40
C PRO A 198 -6.33 6.82 -35.29
N LEU A 199 -6.84 8.05 -35.10
CA LEU A 199 -7.94 8.32 -34.17
C LEU A 199 -9.14 7.41 -34.48
N ILE A 200 -9.54 6.65 -33.44
CA ILE A 200 -10.67 5.71 -33.55
C ILE A 200 -11.98 6.44 -33.25
N LYS A 201 -11.95 7.23 -32.15
CA LYS A 201 -13.13 7.91 -31.63
C LYS A 201 -12.70 9.12 -30.80
N HIS A 202 -13.53 10.15 -30.80
CA HIS A 202 -13.49 11.26 -29.86
C HIS A 202 -14.77 11.28 -29.04
N GLU A 203 -14.69 11.56 -27.74
CA GLU A 203 -15.85 11.70 -26.85
C GLU A 203 -15.66 12.90 -25.92
N ASN A 204 -16.70 13.69 -25.76
CA ASN A 204 -16.78 14.70 -24.70
C ASN A 204 -17.08 14.04 -23.34
N TYR A 205 -16.70 14.67 -22.23
CA TYR A 205 -16.89 14.10 -20.88
C TYR A 205 -18.34 13.96 -20.47
N MET A 206 -19.22 14.81 -21.01
CA MET A 206 -20.64 14.84 -20.68
C MET A 206 -21.49 15.02 -21.93
N LYS A 207 -22.60 14.29 -21.97
CA LYS A 207 -23.64 14.46 -22.98
C LYS A 207 -25.00 14.60 -22.28
N VAL A 208 -25.65 15.75 -22.50
CA VAL A 208 -26.97 16.03 -21.94
C VAL A 208 -27.91 16.30 -23.11
N VAL A 209 -28.81 15.34 -23.37
CA VAL A 209 -29.68 15.32 -24.53
C VAL A 209 -28.83 15.34 -25.83
N ASP A 210 -28.83 16.42 -26.60
CA ASP A 210 -28.04 16.57 -27.85
C ASP A 210 -26.87 17.56 -27.70
N LYS A 211 -26.57 18.00 -26.51
CA LYS A 211 -25.43 18.90 -26.22
C LYS A 211 -24.33 18.17 -25.52
N GLU A 212 -23.11 18.43 -25.98
CA GLU A 212 -21.89 17.87 -25.42
C GLU A 212 -21.14 18.94 -24.65
N PHE A 213 -20.59 18.57 -23.49
CA PHE A 213 -19.91 19.48 -22.59
C PHE A 213 -18.61 18.85 -22.08
N ASN A 214 -17.64 19.70 -21.80
CA ASN A 214 -16.40 19.33 -21.16
C ASN A 214 -16.24 20.06 -19.83
N TRP A 215 -15.39 19.52 -18.97
CA TRP A 215 -15.01 20.14 -17.71
C TRP A 215 -14.00 21.28 -17.95
N GLU A 216 -13.96 22.25 -17.03
CA GLU A 216 -12.92 23.29 -17.01
C GLU A 216 -11.56 22.75 -16.57
N TYR A 217 -11.55 21.66 -15.78
CA TYR A 217 -10.36 20.93 -15.36
C TYR A 217 -10.36 19.50 -15.89
N LEU A 218 -9.16 18.90 -15.96
CA LEU A 218 -9.04 17.48 -16.34
C LEU A 218 -9.68 16.59 -15.28
N PRO A 219 -10.63 15.70 -15.64
CA PRO A 219 -11.31 14.86 -14.66
C PRO A 219 -10.48 13.65 -14.20
N VAL A 220 -9.16 13.68 -14.39
CA VAL A 220 -8.20 12.69 -13.89
C VAL A 220 -7.27 13.39 -12.91
N ILE A 221 -7.42 13.06 -11.64
CA ILE A 221 -6.78 13.75 -10.53
C ILE A 221 -5.63 12.91 -10.02
N PRO A 222 -4.40 13.44 -9.97
CA PRO A 222 -3.25 12.75 -9.40
C PRO A 222 -3.32 12.70 -7.88
N PHE A 223 -2.95 11.56 -7.32
CA PHE A 223 -2.70 11.36 -5.90
C PHE A 223 -1.26 10.89 -5.76
N LYS A 224 -0.43 11.63 -5.06
CA LYS A 224 0.98 11.37 -4.88
C LYS A 224 1.26 10.77 -3.51
N VAL A 225 2.35 10.02 -3.38
CA VAL A 225 2.82 9.53 -2.09
C VAL A 225 3.49 10.65 -1.29
N ASP A 226 4.28 11.44 -1.96
CA ASP A 226 4.98 12.64 -1.51
C ASP A 226 5.45 13.44 -2.75
N GLU A 227 6.13 14.56 -2.54
CA GLU A 227 6.68 15.42 -3.59
C GLU A 227 7.67 14.70 -4.54
N THR A 228 8.29 13.60 -4.08
CA THR A 228 9.28 12.84 -4.87
C THR A 228 8.67 11.83 -5.83
N GLU A 229 7.39 11.50 -5.68
CA GLU A 229 6.67 10.48 -6.45
C GLU A 229 7.41 9.13 -6.51
N LEU A 230 8.19 8.80 -5.46
CA LEU A 230 9.05 7.62 -5.45
C LEU A 230 8.31 6.41 -4.85
N PRO A 231 8.19 5.28 -5.59
CA PRO A 231 7.64 4.04 -5.04
C PRO A 231 8.37 3.56 -3.79
N LEU A 232 7.64 3.12 -2.75
CA LEU A 232 8.22 2.69 -1.47
C LEU A 232 9.29 1.59 -1.64
N ILE A 233 9.13 0.72 -2.63
CA ILE A 233 10.09 -0.37 -2.90
C ILE A 233 11.51 0.16 -3.13
N MET A 234 11.66 1.36 -3.69
CA MET A 234 12.96 1.96 -3.97
C MET A 234 13.75 2.27 -2.70
N LYS A 235 13.06 2.50 -1.58
CA LYS A 235 13.67 2.75 -0.26
C LYS A 235 14.10 1.46 0.45
N VAL A 236 13.49 0.32 0.14
CA VAL A 236 13.66 -0.92 0.92
C VAL A 236 14.04 -2.17 0.12
N LYS A 237 14.14 -2.08 -1.22
CA LYS A 237 14.39 -3.24 -2.09
C LYS A 237 15.60 -4.07 -1.66
N SER A 238 16.75 -3.42 -1.48
CA SER A 238 17.99 -4.11 -1.14
C SER A 238 17.91 -4.87 0.18
N ILE A 239 17.20 -4.31 1.16
CA ILE A 239 16.99 -4.95 2.47
C ILE A 239 16.01 -6.11 2.33
N GLN A 240 14.92 -5.93 1.56
CA GLN A 240 13.96 -7.00 1.27
C GLN A 240 14.61 -8.19 0.57
N ASP A 241 15.48 -7.93 -0.41
CA ASP A 241 16.22 -8.98 -1.12
C ASP A 241 17.19 -9.70 -0.19
N ALA A 242 17.93 -8.97 0.66
CA ALA A 242 18.83 -9.56 1.64
C ALA A 242 18.07 -10.46 2.64
N ILE A 243 16.89 -10.08 3.12
CA ILE A 243 16.04 -10.91 3.99
C ILE A 243 15.69 -12.23 3.28
N ASN A 244 15.20 -12.17 2.05
CA ASN A 244 14.84 -13.35 1.26
C ASN A 244 16.05 -14.27 1.02
N GLU A 245 17.21 -13.67 0.76
CA GLU A 245 18.46 -14.38 0.50
C GLU A 245 18.96 -15.12 1.75
N VAL A 246 19.01 -14.43 2.90
CA VAL A 246 19.44 -15.03 4.17
C VAL A 246 18.54 -16.20 4.58
N ILE A 247 17.21 -16.07 4.47
CA ILE A 247 16.26 -17.14 4.81
C ILE A 247 16.43 -18.32 3.84
N SER A 248 16.58 -18.04 2.55
CA SER A 248 16.76 -19.09 1.53
C SER A 248 18.07 -19.84 1.72
N ASP A 249 19.16 -19.14 2.05
CA ASP A 249 20.47 -19.74 2.29
C ASP A 249 20.50 -20.53 3.59
N PHE A 250 19.87 -20.05 4.65
CA PHE A 250 19.71 -20.81 5.88
C PHE A 250 19.00 -22.14 5.62
N LYS A 251 17.87 -22.10 4.90
CA LYS A 251 17.12 -23.29 4.53
C LYS A 251 17.93 -24.22 3.61
N ASN A 252 18.64 -23.67 2.63
CA ASN A 252 19.54 -24.44 1.79
C ASN A 252 20.60 -25.17 2.61
N ASN A 253 21.26 -24.46 3.53
CA ASN A 253 22.31 -25.04 4.36
C ASN A 253 21.75 -26.13 5.29
N MET A 254 20.53 -25.96 5.82
CA MET A 254 19.88 -27.02 6.59
C MET A 254 19.59 -28.28 5.74
N ASP A 255 19.08 -28.09 4.54
CA ASP A 255 18.75 -29.21 3.64
C ASP A 255 19.99 -29.92 3.10
N ASP A 256 21.05 -29.16 2.82
CA ASP A 256 22.32 -29.68 2.33
C ASP A 256 23.12 -30.38 3.46
N ASN A 257 23.08 -29.88 4.71
CA ASN A 257 23.78 -30.50 5.85
C ASN A 257 23.32 -31.90 6.15
N SER A 258 22.05 -32.24 5.91
CA SER A 258 21.57 -33.62 6.02
C SER A 258 22.19 -34.55 4.96
N ARG A 259 22.84 -34.00 3.92
CA ARG A 259 23.46 -34.69 2.77
C ARG A 259 24.97 -34.51 2.68
N THR A 260 25.56 -33.56 3.42
CA THR A 260 26.96 -33.16 3.29
C THR A 260 27.81 -33.46 4.52
N THR A 261 27.59 -34.57 5.16
CA THR A 261 28.65 -35.15 5.97
C THR A 261 29.81 -35.45 5.01
N ILE A 262 30.84 -34.64 5.04
CA ILE A 262 32.05 -34.88 4.27
C ILE A 262 32.72 -36.09 4.92
N LEU A 263 32.66 -37.19 4.22
CA LEU A 263 33.36 -38.40 4.64
C LEU A 263 34.82 -38.25 4.24
N VAL A 264 35.69 -38.13 5.20
CA VAL A 264 37.15 -38.15 4.99
C VAL A 264 37.58 -39.61 5.13
N VAL A 265 37.85 -40.24 3.99
CA VAL A 265 38.33 -41.62 3.97
C VAL A 265 39.83 -41.64 3.74
N LYS A 266 40.57 -42.12 4.73
CA LYS A 266 42.04 -42.31 4.63
C LYS A 266 42.31 -43.68 4.08
N ASN A 267 43.30 -43.79 3.19
CA ASN A 267 43.80 -45.03 2.61
C ASN A 267 42.73 -45.94 1.95
N TYR A 268 41.88 -45.30 1.11
CA TYR A 268 40.88 -46.00 0.29
C TYR A 268 41.46 -46.28 -1.12
N ASN A 269 41.50 -47.57 -1.47
CA ASN A 269 42.13 -48.00 -2.75
C ASN A 269 41.12 -48.10 -3.92
N GLY A 270 39.89 -47.59 -3.76
CA GLY A 270 38.84 -47.65 -4.79
C GLY A 270 38.56 -46.30 -5.43
N GLN A 271 37.76 -46.30 -6.50
CA GLN A 271 37.28 -45.08 -7.15
C GLN A 271 36.15 -44.44 -6.32
N GLY A 272 36.07 -43.09 -6.30
CA GLY A 272 35.06 -42.36 -5.52
C GLY A 272 33.60 -42.68 -5.85
N GLY A 273 33.30 -43.10 -7.09
CA GLY A 273 31.98 -43.58 -7.49
C GLY A 273 31.62 -44.93 -6.82
N THR A 274 32.57 -45.83 -6.72
CA THR A 274 32.46 -47.13 -6.07
C THR A 274 32.26 -46.95 -4.56
N LEU A 275 32.91 -45.99 -3.93
CA LEU A 275 32.76 -45.64 -2.53
C LEU A 275 31.31 -45.27 -2.21
N ARG A 276 30.72 -44.34 -2.96
CA ARG A 276 29.33 -43.91 -2.80
C ARG A 276 28.35 -45.03 -3.05
N HIS A 277 28.58 -45.85 -4.06
CA HIS A 277 27.75 -47.01 -4.38
C HIS A 277 27.75 -48.03 -3.23
N ASN A 278 28.93 -48.40 -2.73
CA ASN A 278 29.07 -49.36 -1.62
C ASN A 278 28.45 -48.83 -0.32
N MET A 279 28.66 -47.52 -0.03
CA MET A 279 28.05 -46.91 1.15
C MET A 279 26.51 -46.92 1.09
N ASN A 280 25.93 -46.62 -0.08
CA ASN A 280 24.48 -46.57 -0.25
C ASN A 280 23.84 -47.96 -0.31
N LEU A 281 24.53 -48.96 -0.87
CA LEU A 281 23.99 -50.29 -1.09
C LEU A 281 24.24 -51.22 0.09
N TYR A 282 25.45 -51.17 0.65
CA TYR A 282 25.90 -52.11 1.67
C TYR A 282 26.11 -51.51 3.05
N GLY A 283 26.11 -50.18 3.18
CA GLY A 283 26.25 -49.48 4.45
C GLY A 283 27.65 -49.54 5.09
N TYR A 284 28.70 -49.94 4.33
CA TYR A 284 30.07 -50.00 4.82
C TYR A 284 31.08 -49.46 3.81
N ILE A 285 32.22 -49.07 4.32
CA ILE A 285 33.37 -48.58 3.53
C ILE A 285 34.60 -49.42 3.86
N PRO A 286 35.12 -50.17 2.90
CA PRO A 286 36.36 -50.90 3.11
C PRO A 286 37.55 -49.93 3.07
N VAL A 287 38.35 -49.89 4.12
CA VAL A 287 39.61 -49.10 4.21
C VAL A 287 40.78 -50.05 4.44
N GLY A 288 41.98 -49.61 4.03
CA GLY A 288 43.25 -50.41 4.23
C GLY A 288 43.60 -50.52 5.72
N SER A 289 44.65 -51.31 6.03
CA SER A 289 45.08 -51.62 7.41
C SER A 289 45.43 -50.39 8.25
N ASP A 290 45.87 -49.28 7.66
CA ASP A 290 46.10 -47.96 8.30
C ASP A 290 45.07 -46.91 7.90
N GLY A 291 43.92 -47.35 7.43
CA GLY A 291 42.83 -46.49 6.97
C GLY A 291 41.92 -46.11 8.10
N GLY A 292 41.20 -45.00 7.90
CA GLY A 292 40.20 -44.50 8.82
C GLY A 292 39.09 -43.76 8.08
N VAL A 293 37.97 -43.64 8.71
CA VAL A 293 36.85 -42.84 8.24
C VAL A 293 36.53 -41.77 9.28
N ASP A 294 36.66 -40.55 8.89
CA ASP A 294 36.29 -39.38 9.69
C ASP A 294 35.11 -38.68 9.05
N THR A 295 34.28 -38.05 9.83
CA THR A 295 33.16 -37.22 9.36
C THR A 295 33.42 -35.78 9.71
N LEU A 296 33.43 -34.89 8.72
CA LEU A 296 33.44 -33.46 8.91
C LEU A 296 31.98 -32.97 8.82
N THR A 297 31.43 -32.58 9.95
CA THR A 297 30.09 -31.99 10.01
C THR A 297 30.24 -30.48 10.05
N ILE A 298 29.68 -29.79 9.07
CA ILE A 298 29.61 -28.34 9.08
C ILE A 298 28.33 -27.96 9.81
N GLU A 299 28.46 -27.47 11.06
CA GLU A 299 27.29 -27.00 11.82
C GLU A 299 26.81 -25.66 11.26
N VAL A 300 25.49 -25.54 11.05
CA VAL A 300 24.84 -24.27 10.70
C VAL A 300 24.67 -23.48 11.98
N ASN A 301 25.33 -22.35 12.09
CA ASN A 301 25.17 -21.46 13.23
C ASN A 301 23.84 -20.70 13.15
N ALA A 302 22.78 -21.29 13.68
CA ALA A 302 21.42 -20.71 13.67
C ALA A 302 21.37 -19.36 14.37
N GLY A 303 22.16 -19.15 15.45
CA GLY A 303 22.20 -17.86 16.18
C GLY A 303 22.71 -16.70 15.34
N ASN A 304 23.68 -16.92 14.45
CA ASN A 304 24.16 -15.89 13.54
C ASN A 304 23.08 -15.50 12.52
N TYR A 305 22.36 -16.48 11.94
CA TYR A 305 21.27 -16.22 11.01
C TYR A 305 20.13 -15.45 11.67
N GLU A 306 19.73 -15.85 12.88
CA GLU A 306 18.70 -15.16 13.66
C GLU A 306 19.10 -13.69 13.95
N SER A 307 20.35 -13.46 14.36
CA SER A 307 20.87 -12.13 14.65
C SER A 307 20.87 -11.23 13.42
N ILE A 308 21.34 -11.73 12.26
CA ILE A 308 21.34 -10.99 11.00
C ILE A 308 19.90 -10.69 10.55
N LEU A 309 18.99 -11.67 10.60
CA LEU A 309 17.59 -11.45 10.25
C LEU A 309 16.92 -10.41 11.14
N LYS A 310 17.19 -10.41 12.44
CA LYS A 310 16.67 -9.41 13.35
C LYS A 310 17.14 -8.00 13.00
N ILE A 311 18.42 -7.84 12.65
CA ILE A 311 18.98 -6.56 12.19
C ILE A 311 18.33 -6.12 10.88
N LEU A 312 18.25 -7.00 9.89
CA LEU A 312 17.69 -6.69 8.58
C LEU A 312 16.20 -6.33 8.68
N LYS A 313 15.41 -7.09 9.45
CA LYS A 313 13.99 -6.79 9.66
C LYS A 313 13.79 -5.45 10.36
N LYS A 314 14.59 -5.14 11.37
CA LYS A 314 14.56 -3.84 12.04
C LYS A 314 14.91 -2.71 11.06
N SER A 315 15.99 -2.86 10.30
CA SER A 315 16.40 -1.89 9.29
C SER A 315 15.34 -1.71 8.20
N PHE A 316 14.65 -2.80 7.81
CA PHE A 316 13.53 -2.71 6.86
C PHE A 316 12.41 -1.81 7.40
N ILE A 317 11.98 -2.04 8.65
CA ILE A 317 10.90 -1.27 9.30
C ILE A 317 11.27 0.20 9.39
N GLU A 318 12.49 0.51 9.83
CA GLU A 318 13.00 1.89 9.94
C GLU A 318 13.04 2.60 8.57
N ASN A 319 13.57 1.94 7.52
CA ASN A 319 13.64 2.53 6.18
C ASN A 319 12.27 2.63 5.49
N ALA A 320 11.36 1.71 5.77
CA ALA A 320 9.98 1.78 5.30
C ALA A 320 9.16 2.83 6.04
N LYS A 321 9.64 3.38 7.17
CA LYS A 321 8.85 4.15 8.12
C LYS A 321 7.56 3.42 8.49
N ALA A 322 7.67 2.12 8.76
CA ALA A 322 6.57 1.25 9.14
C ALA A 322 6.56 1.05 10.67
N PHE A 323 5.54 0.40 11.17
CA PHE A 323 5.39 0.11 12.59
C PHE A 323 5.64 -1.37 12.88
N ASP A 324 6.45 -1.67 13.90
CA ASP A 324 6.67 -3.03 14.37
C ASP A 324 5.64 -3.43 15.44
N ALA A 325 4.49 -3.92 14.97
CA ALA A 325 3.41 -4.40 15.85
C ALA A 325 3.79 -5.61 16.72
N LYS A 326 4.89 -6.29 16.41
CA LYS A 326 5.38 -7.48 17.14
C LYS A 326 6.58 -7.18 18.02
N SER A 327 6.94 -5.92 18.17
CA SER A 327 8.05 -5.51 19.04
C SER A 327 7.81 -5.92 20.49
N ASP A 328 8.85 -6.47 21.13
CA ASP A 328 8.84 -6.79 22.56
C ASP A 328 8.50 -5.57 23.44
N LYS A 329 8.68 -4.36 22.91
CA LYS A 329 8.31 -3.10 23.56
C LYS A 329 6.80 -2.91 23.76
N LEU A 330 5.96 -3.65 23.05
CA LEU A 330 4.50 -3.66 23.21
C LEU A 330 4.02 -4.72 24.19
N GLN A 331 4.92 -5.53 24.76
CA GLN A 331 4.56 -6.53 25.77
C GLN A 331 4.42 -5.85 27.15
N GLY A 332 3.27 -6.05 27.78
CA GLY A 332 2.98 -5.51 29.13
C GLY A 332 2.20 -4.19 29.10
N ASN A 333 2.18 -3.50 30.24
CA ASN A 333 1.49 -2.22 30.40
C ASN A 333 2.33 -1.07 29.81
N VAL A 334 2.24 -0.86 28.50
CA VAL A 334 2.98 0.20 27.80
C VAL A 334 2.24 1.52 28.02
N ASN A 335 2.94 2.56 28.48
CA ASN A 335 2.34 3.88 28.65
C ASN A 335 2.11 4.55 27.25
N GLN A 336 1.18 5.52 27.20
CA GLN A 336 0.78 6.19 25.97
C GLN A 336 1.96 6.89 25.26
N MET A 337 2.94 7.45 26.00
CA MET A 337 4.11 8.08 25.40
C MET A 337 4.99 7.10 24.63
N ASN A 338 5.15 5.87 25.15
CA ASN A 338 5.91 4.83 24.46
C ASN A 338 5.18 4.39 23.18
N ILE A 339 3.85 4.25 23.24
CA ILE A 339 3.02 3.96 22.06
C ILE A 339 3.21 5.07 21.02
N GLN A 340 3.03 6.33 21.39
CA GLN A 340 3.20 7.47 20.48
C GLN A 340 4.62 7.53 19.87
N SER A 341 5.67 7.28 20.67
CA SER A 341 7.04 7.23 20.16
C SER A 341 7.24 6.12 19.13
N MET A 342 6.57 4.98 19.28
CA MET A 342 6.66 3.87 18.32
C MET A 342 5.93 4.16 17.01
N TYR A 343 4.86 4.95 17.07
CA TYR A 343 4.11 5.36 15.88
C TYR A 343 4.68 6.61 15.20
N SER A 344 5.70 7.28 15.76
CA SER A 344 6.16 8.58 15.25
C SER A 344 6.56 8.55 13.77
N ASP A 345 7.28 7.52 13.35
CA ASP A 345 7.78 7.45 11.97
C ASP A 345 6.65 7.20 10.95
N ILE A 346 5.71 6.30 11.27
CA ILE A 346 4.56 6.05 10.40
C ILE A 346 3.60 7.24 10.41
N ASP A 347 3.48 7.95 11.52
CA ASP A 347 2.64 9.15 11.63
C ASP A 347 3.18 10.32 10.81
N LEU A 348 4.50 10.53 10.82
CA LEU A 348 5.14 11.54 9.96
C LEU A 348 4.94 11.23 8.47
N ASP A 349 5.09 9.97 8.08
CA ASP A 349 4.85 9.55 6.70
C ASP A 349 3.37 9.69 6.30
N ALA A 350 2.46 9.28 7.17
CA ALA A 350 1.02 9.45 6.96
C ALA A 350 0.62 10.91 6.87
N THR A 351 1.27 11.81 7.64
CA THR A 351 1.01 13.25 7.58
C THR A 351 1.47 13.85 6.24
N ALA A 352 2.57 13.36 5.66
CA ALA A 352 3.00 13.75 4.33
C ALA A 352 1.97 13.32 3.26
N LEU A 353 1.54 12.05 3.29
CA LEU A 353 0.50 11.53 2.41
C LEU A 353 -0.84 12.28 2.58
N GLU A 354 -1.23 12.61 3.82
CA GLU A 354 -2.45 13.36 4.13
C GLU A 354 -2.48 14.72 3.43
N ARG A 355 -1.36 15.44 3.39
CA ARG A 355 -1.25 16.74 2.70
C ARG A 355 -1.52 16.59 1.21
N GLU A 356 -0.83 15.66 0.55
CA GLU A 356 -1.03 15.39 -0.88
C GLU A 356 -2.48 14.99 -1.19
N PHE A 357 -3.08 14.16 -0.32
CA PHE A 357 -4.45 13.71 -0.49
C PHE A 357 -5.47 14.83 -0.27
N LYS A 358 -5.23 15.74 0.67
CA LYS A 358 -6.10 16.90 0.89
C LYS A 358 -6.11 17.81 -0.32
N ASP A 359 -4.96 18.09 -0.91
CA ASP A 359 -4.86 18.92 -2.10
C ASP A 359 -5.57 18.28 -3.29
N SER A 360 -5.37 16.97 -3.52
CA SER A 360 -6.08 16.23 -4.56
C SER A 360 -7.59 16.19 -4.32
N LEU A 361 -8.02 16.01 -3.06
CA LEU A 361 -9.45 15.96 -2.69
C LEU A 361 -10.13 17.33 -2.83
N LYS A 362 -9.43 18.46 -2.69
CA LYS A 362 -9.98 19.79 -3.01
C LYS A 362 -10.35 19.89 -4.49
N ILE A 363 -9.53 19.33 -5.39
CA ILE A 363 -9.88 19.24 -6.82
C ILE A 363 -11.12 18.35 -7.02
N VAL A 364 -11.20 17.23 -6.32
CA VAL A 364 -12.41 16.36 -6.36
C VAL A 364 -13.64 17.14 -5.88
N LEU A 365 -13.54 17.93 -4.81
CA LEU A 365 -14.63 18.76 -4.29
C LEU A 365 -15.13 19.76 -5.33
N TRP A 366 -14.25 20.34 -6.15
CA TRP A 366 -14.66 21.19 -7.25
C TRP A 366 -15.57 20.47 -8.23
N PHE A 367 -15.24 19.24 -8.68
CA PHE A 367 -16.10 18.44 -9.56
C PHE A 367 -17.43 18.08 -8.90
N VAL A 368 -17.42 17.75 -7.62
CA VAL A 368 -18.63 17.44 -6.85
C VAL A 368 -19.53 18.67 -6.74
N LYS A 369 -18.95 19.86 -6.49
CA LYS A 369 -19.67 21.14 -6.47
C LYS A 369 -20.37 21.39 -7.81
N GLN A 370 -19.66 21.20 -8.94
CA GLN A 370 -20.27 21.36 -10.26
C GLN A 370 -21.42 20.37 -10.48
N HIS A 371 -21.22 19.11 -10.09
CA HIS A 371 -22.25 18.07 -10.19
C HIS A 371 -23.52 18.40 -9.37
N LEU A 372 -23.34 18.81 -8.13
CA LEU A 372 -24.43 19.18 -7.21
C LEU A 372 -25.06 20.55 -7.55
N LYS A 373 -24.42 21.35 -8.39
CA LYS A 373 -24.73 22.78 -8.62
C LYS A 373 -24.82 23.55 -7.29
N ALA A 374 -23.95 23.17 -6.35
CA ALA A 374 -23.88 23.76 -5.04
C ALA A 374 -23.01 25.03 -5.04
N ASN A 375 -23.20 25.89 -4.05
CA ASN A 375 -22.42 27.12 -3.90
C ASN A 375 -21.69 27.10 -2.55
N PHE A 376 -20.59 26.36 -2.48
CA PHE A 376 -19.66 26.36 -1.36
C PHE A 376 -18.25 26.64 -1.87
N ASN A 377 -17.35 27.10 -1.01
CA ASN A 377 -15.94 27.19 -1.32
C ASN A 377 -15.27 25.87 -0.88
N GLU A 378 -14.43 25.29 -1.74
CA GLU A 378 -13.71 24.05 -1.49
C GLU A 378 -12.78 24.17 -0.26
N ASP A 379 -12.26 25.36 0.01
CA ASP A 379 -11.42 25.66 1.17
C ASP A 379 -12.20 25.73 2.50
N ASP A 380 -13.53 25.88 2.46
CA ASP A 380 -14.39 25.84 3.65
C ASP A 380 -14.78 24.42 4.08
N ILE A 381 -14.35 23.42 3.35
CA ILE A 381 -14.57 22.01 3.66
C ILE A 381 -13.30 21.40 4.24
N ASP A 382 -13.31 21.13 5.54
CA ASP A 382 -12.23 20.40 6.19
C ASP A 382 -12.40 18.89 5.98
N ILE A 383 -11.31 18.23 5.52
CA ILE A 383 -11.23 16.79 5.38
C ILE A 383 -10.33 16.27 6.50
N ILE A 384 -10.93 15.55 7.44
CA ILE A 384 -10.26 15.08 8.65
C ILE A 384 -10.00 13.57 8.50
N PHE A 385 -8.74 13.18 8.42
CA PHE A 385 -8.33 11.78 8.41
C PHE A 385 -8.18 11.27 9.85
N ASN A 386 -8.87 10.15 10.14
CA ASN A 386 -8.86 9.53 11.47
C ASN A 386 -7.81 8.41 11.50
N LYS A 387 -6.61 8.71 11.97
CA LYS A 387 -5.50 7.76 12.03
C LYS A 387 -5.80 6.62 13.01
N ASP A 388 -5.33 5.41 12.69
CA ASP A 388 -5.54 4.21 13.51
C ASP A 388 -4.36 4.00 14.48
N ILE A 389 -4.40 4.70 15.61
CA ILE A 389 -3.38 4.62 16.67
C ILE A 389 -3.92 3.76 17.81
N LEU A 390 -3.09 2.85 18.31
CA LEU A 390 -3.39 2.15 19.56
C LEU A 390 -3.45 3.15 20.73
N ILE A 391 -4.48 3.05 21.53
CA ILE A 391 -4.69 3.88 22.71
C ILE A 391 -4.61 2.97 23.93
N ASN A 392 -3.89 3.42 24.95
CA ASN A 392 -3.99 2.82 26.27
C ASN A 392 -5.33 3.29 26.88
N GLU A 393 -6.38 2.48 26.70
CA GLU A 393 -7.74 2.83 27.13
C GLU A 393 -7.81 3.18 28.62
N SER A 394 -7.14 2.43 29.48
CA SER A 394 -7.12 2.69 30.92
C SER A 394 -6.55 4.06 31.26
N GLN A 395 -5.43 4.43 30.62
CA GLN A 395 -4.82 5.74 30.82
C GLN A 395 -5.69 6.85 30.23
N ALA A 396 -6.27 6.67 29.05
CA ALA A 396 -7.16 7.65 28.42
C ALA A 396 -8.41 7.91 29.27
N ILE A 397 -9.00 6.87 29.85
CA ILE A 397 -10.14 7.00 30.78
C ILE A 397 -9.75 7.77 32.05
N GLU A 398 -8.57 7.46 32.63
CA GLU A 398 -8.03 8.16 33.78
C GLU A 398 -7.77 9.65 33.49
N ASP A 399 -7.20 9.95 32.32
CA ASP A 399 -6.94 11.33 31.89
C ASP A 399 -8.25 12.10 31.62
N CYS A 400 -9.28 11.45 31.04
CA CYS A 400 -10.62 12.00 30.92
C CYS A 400 -11.22 12.32 32.30
N GLN A 401 -11.10 11.40 33.26
CA GLN A 401 -11.59 11.60 34.63
C GLN A 401 -10.89 12.77 35.32
N LYS A 402 -9.57 12.88 35.21
CA LYS A 402 -8.78 13.99 35.78
C LYS A 402 -9.08 15.34 35.12
N SER A 403 -9.59 15.35 33.91
CA SER A 403 -9.91 16.54 33.15
C SER A 403 -11.30 17.12 33.45
N VAL A 404 -12.12 16.41 34.23
CA VAL A 404 -13.46 16.86 34.64
C VAL A 404 -13.34 18.16 35.44
N GLY A 405 -14.06 19.20 35.03
CA GLY A 405 -14.03 20.54 35.64
C GLY A 405 -12.91 21.46 35.17
N ILE A 406 -11.98 20.95 34.33
CA ILE A 406 -10.87 21.75 33.73
C ILE A 406 -11.23 22.14 32.29
N ILE A 407 -11.78 21.20 31.52
CA ILE A 407 -12.21 21.41 30.12
C ILE A 407 -13.68 21.06 29.97
N SER A 408 -14.28 21.41 28.82
CA SER A 408 -15.71 21.17 28.58
C SER A 408 -16.05 19.67 28.58
N THR A 409 -17.26 19.34 29.04
CA THR A 409 -17.78 17.96 28.98
C THR A 409 -17.80 17.43 27.55
N GLU A 410 -18.08 18.29 26.57
CA GLU A 410 -18.07 17.93 25.15
C GLU A 410 -16.69 17.42 24.71
N THR A 411 -15.61 18.12 25.09
CA THR A 411 -14.23 17.71 24.77
C THR A 411 -13.87 16.40 25.47
N ILE A 412 -14.28 16.21 26.74
CA ILE A 412 -14.01 14.98 27.50
C ILE A 412 -14.71 13.79 26.83
N VAL A 413 -15.99 13.94 26.48
CA VAL A 413 -16.79 12.90 25.83
C VAL A 413 -16.23 12.56 24.46
N ALA A 414 -15.77 13.57 23.69
CA ALA A 414 -15.18 13.37 22.39
C ALA A 414 -13.82 12.61 22.43
N GLN A 415 -13.09 12.71 23.55
CA GLN A 415 -11.80 12.03 23.74
C GLN A 415 -11.91 10.68 24.46
N HIS A 416 -13.11 10.31 24.93
CA HIS A 416 -13.30 9.08 25.67
C HIS A 416 -13.24 7.85 24.74
N PRO A 417 -12.41 6.83 25.03
CA PRO A 417 -12.16 5.69 24.12
C PRO A 417 -13.40 4.90 23.69
N TRP A 418 -14.42 4.89 24.55
CA TRP A 418 -15.66 4.13 24.30
C TRP A 418 -16.74 4.92 23.55
N VAL A 419 -16.50 6.20 23.26
CA VAL A 419 -17.48 7.06 22.59
C VAL A 419 -17.16 7.16 21.11
N ASN A 420 -18.02 6.60 20.27
CA ASN A 420 -17.91 6.67 18.81
C ASN A 420 -18.57 7.91 18.21
N ASP A 421 -19.64 8.39 18.84
CA ASP A 421 -20.39 9.60 18.45
C ASP A 421 -20.59 10.50 19.68
N SER A 422 -19.79 11.54 19.77
CA SER A 422 -19.79 12.47 20.90
C SER A 422 -21.10 13.25 21.01
N LYS A 423 -21.75 13.59 19.88
CA LYS A 423 -23.04 14.32 19.89
C LYS A 423 -24.17 13.43 20.42
N ALA A 424 -24.25 12.20 19.92
CA ALA A 424 -25.25 11.24 20.39
C ALA A 424 -25.04 10.91 21.88
N GLU A 425 -23.81 10.85 22.35
CA GLU A 425 -23.50 10.57 23.75
C GLU A 425 -23.83 11.77 24.66
N LEU A 426 -23.57 12.99 24.21
CA LEU A 426 -23.95 14.21 24.92
C LEU A 426 -25.48 14.34 25.04
N GLU A 427 -26.24 13.94 24.01
CA GLU A 427 -27.69 13.91 24.08
C GLU A 427 -28.19 12.90 25.12
N LYS A 428 -27.54 11.73 25.23
CA LYS A 428 -27.90 10.74 26.29
C LYS A 428 -27.60 11.29 27.67
N ILE A 429 -26.38 11.85 27.88
CA ILE A 429 -26.01 12.47 29.16
C ILE A 429 -27.00 13.58 29.56
N LYS A 430 -27.46 14.39 28.59
CA LYS A 430 -28.46 15.43 28.85
C LYS A 430 -29.80 14.85 29.26
N LYS A 431 -30.28 13.84 28.55
CA LYS A 431 -31.54 13.13 28.94
C LYS A 431 -31.45 12.47 30.32
N GLU A 432 -30.32 11.86 30.67
CA GLU A 432 -30.12 11.28 31.99
C GLU A 432 -30.13 12.33 33.10
N LYS A 433 -29.55 13.52 32.86
CA LYS A 433 -29.61 14.63 33.80
C LYS A 433 -31.05 15.19 33.95
N ASP A 434 -31.75 15.38 32.84
CA ASP A 434 -33.11 15.88 32.87
C ASP A 434 -34.05 14.90 33.63
N ASN A 435 -33.93 13.58 33.36
CA ASN A 435 -34.72 12.56 34.09
C ASN A 435 -34.36 12.52 35.59
N SER A 436 -33.07 12.69 35.95
CA SER A 436 -32.66 12.70 37.36
C SER A 436 -33.16 13.95 38.12
N VAL A 437 -33.40 15.06 37.42
CA VAL A 437 -34.00 16.28 38.03
C VAL A 437 -35.51 16.05 38.21
N GLU A 438 -36.22 15.45 37.26
CA GLU A 438 -37.63 15.12 37.37
C GLU A 438 -37.91 14.14 38.53
N GLU A 439 -37.08 13.09 38.69
CA GLU A 439 -37.19 12.16 39.84
C GLU A 439 -36.96 12.86 41.19
N ILE A 440 -36.09 13.85 41.26
CA ILE A 440 -35.84 14.63 42.50
C ILE A 440 -37.04 15.54 42.78
N ASP A 441 -37.62 16.21 41.78
CA ASP A 441 -38.76 17.08 41.95
C ASP A 441 -40.05 16.28 42.36
N GLU A 442 -40.27 15.08 41.80
CA GLU A 442 -41.35 14.19 42.22
C GLU A 442 -41.22 13.74 43.69
N VAL A 443 -40.00 13.48 44.16
CA VAL A 443 -39.72 13.12 45.55
C VAL A 443 -39.97 14.30 46.50
N TYR A 444 -39.66 15.55 46.08
CA TYR A 444 -39.91 16.76 46.86
C TYR A 444 -41.37 17.18 46.87
N GLU A 445 -42.11 17.00 45.79
CA GLU A 445 -43.57 17.24 45.76
C GLU A 445 -44.37 16.20 46.54
N GLY A 446 -43.92 14.91 46.52
CA GLY A 446 -44.54 13.86 47.32
C GLY A 446 -44.44 14.07 48.83
N HIS A 447 -43.37 14.74 49.34
CA HIS A 447 -43.23 15.05 50.78
C HIS A 447 -44.04 16.26 51.26
N ASN A 448 -44.50 17.13 50.34
CA ASN A 448 -45.33 18.28 50.70
C ASN A 448 -46.86 17.99 50.77
N HIS A 449 -47.30 16.77 50.43
CA HIS A 449 -48.70 16.34 50.52
C HIS A 449 -48.98 15.48 51.73
N GLU A 450 -48.02 15.20 52.66
CA GLU A 450 -48.23 14.44 53.89
C GLU A 450 -48.09 15.30 55.18
N GLN A 451 -48.34 16.62 55.09
CA GLN A 451 -48.50 17.44 56.33
C GLN A 451 -49.91 18.03 56.44
#